data_78087e9eac716e4c896ea54202c7b7cd
#
_entry.id   78087e9eac716e4c896ea54202c7b7cd
#
_cell.length_a   1.000
_cell.length_b   1.000
_cell.length_c   1.000
_cell.angle_alpha   90.00
_cell.angle_beta   90.00
_cell.angle_gamma   90.00
#
_symmetry.space_group_name_H-M   'P 1'
#
loop_
_entity.id
_entity.type
_entity.pdbx_description
1 polymer ?
#
loop_
_entity_poly.entity_id
_entity_poly.type
_entity_poly.pdbx_seq_one_letter_code
_entity_poly.pdbx_strand_id
1 'polypeptide(L)'
;MDGTVIAVGENNDGQCDVSEWTDIVAISAGDYYTVGLKKDGTVVAAGNNENGQCNVSDWTDIVAISAAYNRTIGLKMDGTVVSAGVQCDVSYWTDIVAISAGYMHIVGLRANGTVVVADNNVPWELADRYVEGDAADWTDIVTISLGRWYTVGLKADGTAVAVGNNEFGQCDVSGWKDIVAISAGDNHTVGLKADGTVAAVGNNDDSQCAVSGWTDIVAISAGDEHTIGLKADGTVLAVGDNSAGQCDVSNWTNIKLPERRNAQ
;
A
#
# COMPACT_ATOMS: atom_id res chain seq x y z
N MET A 1 20.88 8.59 -7.23
CA MET A 1 20.28 7.23 -7.28
C MET A 1 19.83 6.99 -8.70
N ASP A 2 20.07 5.82 -9.21
CA ASP A 2 19.71 5.41 -10.59
C ASP A 2 18.23 4.98 -10.72
N GLY A 3 17.54 4.81 -9.60
CA GLY A 3 16.12 4.43 -9.58
C GLY A 3 15.87 3.03 -10.16
N THR A 4 16.79 2.10 -10.00
CA THR A 4 16.61 0.69 -10.39
C THR A 4 15.74 -0.04 -9.38
N VAL A 5 15.08 -1.11 -9.82
CA VAL A 5 14.17 -1.93 -9.02
C VAL A 5 14.65 -3.38 -9.01
N ILE A 6 14.51 -4.04 -7.87
CA ILE A 6 14.68 -5.48 -7.72
C ILE A 6 13.38 -6.09 -7.18
N ALA A 7 13.05 -7.29 -7.62
CA ALA A 7 11.87 -8.02 -7.19
C ALA A 7 12.19 -9.49 -6.94
N VAL A 8 11.47 -10.09 -6.01
CA VAL A 8 11.45 -11.53 -5.73
C VAL A 8 10.03 -11.98 -5.46
N GLY A 9 9.77 -13.26 -5.62
CA GLY A 9 8.46 -13.86 -5.44
C GLY A 9 7.98 -14.55 -6.71
N GLU A 10 6.68 -14.77 -6.78
CA GLU A 10 6.05 -15.37 -7.96
C GLU A 10 6.27 -14.50 -9.21
N ASN A 11 6.54 -15.13 -10.36
CA ASN A 11 6.79 -14.44 -11.64
C ASN A 11 6.12 -15.13 -12.83
N ASN A 12 5.00 -15.83 -12.61
CA ASN A 12 4.31 -16.58 -13.68
C ASN A 12 3.70 -15.64 -14.74
N ASP A 13 3.32 -14.42 -14.36
CA ASP A 13 2.77 -13.38 -15.22
C ASP A 13 3.81 -12.32 -15.65
N GLY A 14 5.07 -12.44 -15.20
CA GLY A 14 6.11 -11.43 -15.45
C GLY A 14 6.07 -10.25 -14.48
N GLN A 15 5.42 -10.40 -13.31
CA GLN A 15 5.29 -9.34 -12.31
C GLN A 15 6.61 -8.93 -11.66
N CYS A 16 7.65 -9.77 -11.76
CA CYS A 16 9.01 -9.45 -11.32
C CYS A 16 9.95 -8.99 -12.46
N ASP A 17 9.45 -8.81 -13.69
CA ASP A 17 10.26 -8.39 -14.84
C ASP A 17 10.50 -6.86 -14.84
N VAL A 18 11.13 -6.38 -13.77
CA VAL A 18 11.36 -4.95 -13.48
C VAL A 18 12.83 -4.52 -13.60
N SER A 19 13.74 -5.42 -13.98
CA SER A 19 15.19 -5.19 -14.00
C SER A 19 15.66 -4.08 -14.95
N GLU A 20 14.88 -3.84 -16.02
CA GLU A 20 15.15 -2.78 -17.00
C GLU A 20 14.58 -1.41 -16.61
N TRP A 21 13.88 -1.33 -15.47
CA TRP A 21 13.30 -0.08 -15.03
C TRP A 21 14.36 0.86 -14.45
N THR A 22 14.29 2.11 -14.86
CA THR A 22 15.18 3.19 -14.41
C THR A 22 14.38 4.42 -14.04
N ASP A 23 14.98 5.29 -13.24
CA ASP A 23 14.39 6.54 -12.77
C ASP A 23 13.11 6.34 -11.92
N ILE A 24 12.94 5.16 -11.34
CA ILE A 24 11.82 4.84 -10.47
C ILE A 24 11.96 5.56 -9.12
N VAL A 25 10.89 6.21 -8.70
CA VAL A 25 10.79 6.94 -7.42
C VAL A 25 9.76 6.34 -6.46
N ALA A 26 8.86 5.49 -6.96
CA ALA A 26 7.92 4.72 -6.14
C ALA A 26 7.52 3.45 -6.88
N ILE A 27 7.20 2.40 -6.12
CA ILE A 27 6.66 1.13 -6.61
C ILE A 27 5.41 0.78 -5.84
N SER A 28 4.51 0.04 -6.47
CA SER A 28 3.35 -0.59 -5.83
C SER A 28 3.09 -1.93 -6.48
N ALA A 29 2.90 -2.97 -5.69
CA ALA A 29 2.57 -4.30 -6.15
C ALA A 29 1.06 -4.53 -6.03
N GLY A 30 0.46 -5.10 -7.07
CA GLY A 30 -0.84 -5.78 -7.00
C GLY A 30 -0.61 -7.29 -6.90
N ASP A 31 -1.68 -8.10 -6.99
CA ASP A 31 -1.58 -9.55 -6.79
C ASP A 31 -0.65 -10.22 -7.82
N TYR A 32 -0.76 -9.86 -9.10
CA TYR A 32 -0.02 -10.49 -10.19
C TYR A 32 0.64 -9.47 -11.12
N TYR A 33 0.89 -8.25 -10.64
CA TYR A 33 1.56 -7.20 -11.42
C TYR A 33 2.25 -6.18 -10.52
N THR A 34 3.20 -5.46 -11.08
CA THR A 34 3.96 -4.40 -10.39
C THR A 34 3.86 -3.10 -11.19
N VAL A 35 3.75 -1.99 -10.49
CA VAL A 35 3.69 -0.65 -11.08
C VAL A 35 4.83 0.19 -10.54
N GLY A 36 5.48 0.94 -11.42
CA GLY A 36 6.57 1.86 -11.10
C GLY A 36 6.26 3.29 -11.52
N LEU A 37 6.37 4.22 -10.60
CA LEU A 37 6.30 5.67 -10.88
C LEU A 37 7.69 6.17 -11.20
N LYS A 38 7.84 6.83 -12.35
CA LYS A 38 9.09 7.48 -12.74
C LYS A 38 9.18 8.91 -12.22
N LYS A 39 10.42 9.38 -12.14
CA LYS A 39 10.74 10.74 -11.66
C LYS A 39 10.07 11.84 -12.52
N ASP A 40 9.81 11.59 -13.78
CA ASP A 40 9.14 12.53 -14.70
C ASP A 40 7.61 12.54 -14.58
N GLY A 41 7.04 11.68 -13.71
CA GLY A 41 5.60 11.57 -13.50
C GLY A 41 4.90 10.60 -14.47
N THR A 42 5.64 9.88 -15.31
CA THR A 42 5.11 8.77 -16.11
C THR A 42 5.09 7.46 -15.28
N VAL A 43 4.33 6.47 -15.74
CA VAL A 43 4.14 5.20 -15.03
C VAL A 43 4.45 4.03 -15.94
N VAL A 44 5.09 3.01 -15.39
CA VAL A 44 5.38 1.73 -16.03
C VAL A 44 4.73 0.60 -15.25
N ALA A 45 4.41 -0.50 -15.91
CA ALA A 45 3.86 -1.70 -15.28
C ALA A 45 4.40 -2.97 -15.91
N ALA A 46 4.47 -4.05 -15.14
CA ALA A 46 4.84 -5.40 -15.56
C ALA A 46 3.92 -6.42 -14.88
N GLY A 47 3.62 -7.52 -15.55
CA GLY A 47 2.77 -8.59 -15.04
C GLY A 47 1.44 -8.70 -15.76
N ASN A 48 0.48 -9.31 -15.07
CA ASN A 48 -0.87 -9.57 -15.59
C ASN A 48 -1.59 -8.29 -16.01
N ASN A 49 -2.25 -8.33 -17.16
CA ASN A 49 -3.02 -7.20 -17.71
C ASN A 49 -4.39 -7.63 -18.29
N GLU A 50 -4.93 -8.76 -17.85
CA GLU A 50 -6.21 -9.28 -18.38
C GLU A 50 -7.38 -8.33 -18.13
N ASN A 51 -7.34 -7.55 -17.05
CA ASN A 51 -8.36 -6.55 -16.72
C ASN A 51 -7.97 -5.12 -17.13
N GLY A 52 -6.81 -4.93 -17.76
CA GLY A 52 -6.32 -3.60 -18.13
C GLY A 52 -5.61 -2.84 -17.01
N GLN A 53 -5.23 -3.50 -15.91
CA GLN A 53 -4.58 -2.90 -14.75
C GLN A 53 -3.18 -2.33 -15.03
N CYS A 54 -2.53 -2.79 -16.11
CA CYS A 54 -1.25 -2.27 -16.60
C CYS A 54 -1.40 -1.21 -17.70
N ASN A 55 -2.62 -0.77 -18.05
CA ASN A 55 -2.84 0.25 -19.08
C ASN A 55 -2.57 1.66 -18.52
N VAL A 56 -1.34 1.94 -18.15
CA VAL A 56 -0.87 3.17 -17.49
C VAL A 56 0.10 4.01 -18.33
N SER A 57 0.42 3.56 -19.55
CA SER A 57 1.45 4.18 -20.40
C SER A 57 1.16 5.62 -20.80
N ASP A 58 -0.12 6.02 -20.84
CA ASP A 58 -0.56 7.36 -21.22
C ASP A 58 -0.67 8.31 -19.99
N TRP A 59 -0.35 7.82 -18.81
CA TRP A 59 -0.43 8.62 -17.60
C TRP A 59 0.75 9.58 -17.49
N THR A 60 0.43 10.83 -17.19
CA THR A 60 1.39 11.92 -16.96
C THR A 60 1.02 12.69 -15.70
N ASP A 61 1.98 13.43 -15.17
CA ASP A 61 1.82 14.28 -13.99
C ASP A 61 1.46 13.50 -12.72
N ILE A 62 1.77 12.19 -12.70
CA ILE A 62 1.51 11.33 -11.56
C ILE A 62 2.53 11.62 -10.44
N VAL A 63 2.02 11.75 -9.22
CA VAL A 63 2.83 12.00 -8.00
C VAL A 63 2.76 10.85 -7.00
N ALA A 64 1.74 9.99 -7.10
CA ALA A 64 1.63 8.76 -6.30
C ALA A 64 0.88 7.69 -7.08
N ILE A 65 1.18 6.43 -6.80
CA ILE A 65 0.52 5.25 -7.37
C ILE A 65 0.11 4.30 -6.25
N SER A 66 -0.98 3.56 -6.46
CA SER A 66 -1.37 2.44 -5.62
C SER A 66 -1.97 1.34 -6.48
N ALA A 67 -1.48 0.13 -6.31
CA ALA A 67 -1.91 -1.06 -7.02
C ALA A 67 -2.47 -2.07 -6.01
N ALA A 68 -3.56 -2.71 -6.34
CA ALA A 68 -4.11 -3.81 -5.58
C ALA A 68 -5.02 -4.64 -6.46
N TYR A 69 -5.02 -5.94 -6.27
CA TYR A 69 -5.84 -6.88 -7.03
C TYR A 69 -5.69 -6.63 -8.54
N ASN A 70 -6.76 -6.24 -9.22
CA ASN A 70 -6.77 -6.00 -10.67
C ASN A 70 -7.00 -4.52 -11.01
N ARG A 71 -6.45 -3.59 -10.22
CA ARG A 71 -6.57 -2.15 -10.47
C ARG A 71 -5.34 -1.37 -10.07
N THR A 72 -5.06 -0.36 -10.83
CA THR A 72 -4.06 0.66 -10.53
C THR A 72 -4.75 2.02 -10.43
N ILE A 73 -4.41 2.78 -9.41
CA ILE A 73 -4.81 4.18 -9.29
C ILE A 73 -3.58 5.08 -9.25
N GLY A 74 -3.69 6.24 -9.87
CA GLY A 74 -2.66 7.26 -9.94
C GLY A 74 -3.20 8.60 -9.45
N LEU A 75 -2.52 9.21 -8.50
CA LEU A 75 -2.78 10.57 -8.04
C LEU A 75 -2.01 11.54 -8.92
N LYS A 76 -2.69 12.52 -9.49
CA LYS A 76 -2.08 13.61 -10.23
C LYS A 76 -1.66 14.77 -9.34
N MET A 77 -0.73 15.57 -9.81
CA MET A 77 -0.22 16.76 -9.12
C MET A 77 -1.32 17.78 -8.80
N ASP A 78 -2.40 17.83 -9.58
CA ASP A 78 -3.54 18.73 -9.36
C ASP A 78 -4.57 18.19 -8.35
N GLY A 79 -4.31 17.03 -7.72
CA GLY A 79 -5.19 16.41 -6.75
C GLY A 79 -6.35 15.60 -7.36
N THR A 80 -6.37 15.42 -8.69
CA THR A 80 -7.30 14.49 -9.36
C THR A 80 -6.72 13.08 -9.39
N VAL A 81 -7.58 12.07 -9.58
CA VAL A 81 -7.21 10.65 -9.57
C VAL A 81 -7.59 10.00 -10.90
N VAL A 82 -6.70 9.15 -11.40
CA VAL A 82 -6.93 8.29 -12.57
C VAL A 82 -6.90 6.82 -12.17
N SER A 83 -7.60 5.97 -12.91
CA SER A 83 -7.65 4.53 -12.66
C SER A 83 -7.49 3.70 -13.93
N ALA A 84 -6.89 2.51 -13.80
CA ALA A 84 -6.78 1.47 -14.82
C ALA A 84 -7.18 0.12 -14.21
N GLY A 85 -7.70 -0.79 -15.04
CA GLY A 85 -8.18 -2.10 -14.57
C GLY A 85 -9.66 -2.09 -14.19
N VAL A 86 -10.01 -2.82 -13.15
CA VAL A 86 -11.38 -2.85 -12.62
C VAL A 86 -11.75 -1.45 -12.14
N GLN A 87 -12.71 -0.84 -12.80
CA GLN A 87 -13.01 0.58 -12.64
C GLN A 87 -13.77 0.89 -11.36
N CYS A 88 -13.36 1.97 -10.69
CA CYS A 88 -14.16 2.73 -9.74
C CYS A 88 -14.36 4.15 -10.28
N ASP A 89 -15.51 4.74 -10.04
CA ASP A 89 -15.73 6.14 -10.38
C ASP A 89 -15.02 7.04 -9.36
N VAL A 90 -13.93 7.65 -9.79
CA VAL A 90 -13.13 8.64 -9.04
C VAL A 90 -13.22 10.03 -9.65
N SER A 91 -14.05 10.22 -10.66
CA SER A 91 -14.16 11.46 -11.43
C SER A 91 -14.60 12.68 -10.60
N TYR A 92 -15.27 12.42 -9.46
CA TYR A 92 -15.72 13.46 -8.52
C TYR A 92 -14.72 13.75 -7.38
N TRP A 93 -13.57 13.05 -7.35
CA TRP A 93 -12.57 13.25 -6.32
C TRP A 93 -11.74 14.51 -6.60
N THR A 94 -11.66 15.38 -5.62
CA THR A 94 -10.87 16.62 -5.66
C THR A 94 -10.07 16.77 -4.37
N ASP A 95 -9.01 17.56 -4.44
CA ASP A 95 -8.15 17.89 -3.29
C ASP A 95 -7.50 16.66 -2.65
N ILE A 96 -7.30 15.60 -3.42
CA ILE A 96 -6.68 14.36 -2.94
C ILE A 96 -5.17 14.56 -2.78
N VAL A 97 -4.65 14.13 -1.63
CA VAL A 97 -3.21 14.20 -1.29
C VAL A 97 -2.58 12.83 -1.08
N ALA A 98 -3.40 11.79 -0.86
CA ALA A 98 -2.94 10.40 -0.81
C ALA A 98 -4.05 9.46 -1.29
N ILE A 99 -3.64 8.31 -1.83
CA ILE A 99 -4.52 7.27 -2.36
C ILE A 99 -4.09 5.92 -1.83
N SER A 100 -5.05 5.01 -1.66
CA SER A 100 -4.80 3.60 -1.40
C SER A 100 -5.84 2.75 -2.11
N ALA A 101 -5.38 1.70 -2.79
CA ALA A 101 -6.23 0.70 -3.43
C ALA A 101 -6.30 -0.55 -2.56
N GLY A 102 -7.47 -1.14 -2.47
CA GLY A 102 -7.73 -2.43 -1.85
C GLY A 102 -8.45 -3.37 -2.84
N TYR A 103 -8.83 -4.54 -2.34
CA TYR A 103 -9.47 -5.57 -3.16
C TYR A 103 -10.80 -5.10 -3.78
N MET A 104 -11.68 -4.49 -2.98
CA MET A 104 -13.04 -4.11 -3.41
C MET A 104 -13.26 -2.61 -3.49
N HIS A 105 -12.50 -1.81 -2.78
CA HIS A 105 -12.68 -0.37 -2.71
C HIS A 105 -11.34 0.36 -2.81
N ILE A 106 -11.43 1.63 -3.06
CA ILE A 106 -10.30 2.56 -3.06
C ILE A 106 -10.64 3.71 -2.12
N VAL A 107 -9.60 4.27 -1.53
CA VAL A 107 -9.73 5.39 -0.60
C VAL A 107 -8.81 6.53 -1.02
N GLY A 108 -9.33 7.74 -0.95
CA GLY A 108 -8.60 8.98 -1.12
C GLY A 108 -8.58 9.80 0.17
N LEU A 109 -7.42 10.28 0.55
CA LEU A 109 -7.25 11.24 1.64
C LEU A 109 -7.25 12.65 1.06
N ARG A 110 -8.09 13.53 1.59
CA ARG A 110 -8.10 14.96 1.23
C ARG A 110 -7.13 15.77 2.08
N ALA A 111 -6.70 16.91 1.55
CA ALA A 111 -5.80 17.82 2.22
C ALA A 111 -6.29 18.33 3.60
N ASN A 112 -7.61 18.29 3.83
CA ASN A 112 -8.22 18.67 5.11
C ASN A 112 -8.28 17.52 6.15
N GLY A 113 -7.69 16.36 5.85
CA GLY A 113 -7.67 15.18 6.74
C GLY A 113 -8.96 14.36 6.72
N THR A 114 -9.90 14.62 5.81
CA THR A 114 -11.08 13.78 5.58
C THR A 114 -10.81 12.72 4.53
N VAL A 115 -11.60 11.65 4.55
CA VAL A 115 -11.43 10.48 3.69
C VAL A 115 -12.61 10.36 2.72
N VAL A 116 -12.35 9.95 1.49
CA VAL A 116 -13.38 9.58 0.49
C VAL A 116 -13.18 8.14 0.08
N VAL A 117 -14.28 7.45 -0.15
CA VAL A 117 -14.30 6.03 -0.54
C VAL A 117 -15.02 5.88 -1.87
N ALA A 118 -14.52 5.03 -2.75
CA ALA A 118 -15.22 4.58 -3.94
C ALA A 118 -15.20 3.05 -4.02
N ASP A 119 -16.36 2.48 -4.25
CA ASP A 119 -16.60 1.04 -4.32
C ASP A 119 -16.86 0.57 -5.74
N ASN A 120 -16.65 -0.72 -6.00
CA ASN A 120 -16.89 -1.37 -7.28
C ASN A 120 -18.32 -1.86 -7.47
N ASN A 121 -19.36 -1.19 -7.01
CA ASN A 121 -20.72 -1.77 -7.06
C ASN A 121 -20.73 -3.21 -6.48
N VAL A 122 -20.20 -3.36 -5.27
CA VAL A 122 -20.22 -4.66 -4.58
C VAL A 122 -21.67 -5.15 -4.54
N PRO A 123 -21.96 -6.39 -4.98
CA PRO A 123 -23.30 -6.95 -4.83
C PRO A 123 -23.73 -6.80 -3.38
N TRP A 124 -24.96 -6.32 -3.15
CA TRP A 124 -25.51 -6.07 -1.81
C TRP A 124 -25.43 -7.29 -0.87
N GLU A 125 -25.40 -8.52 -1.42
CA GLU A 125 -25.21 -9.76 -0.67
C GLU A 125 -23.81 -9.87 -0.03
N LEU A 126 -22.85 -9.13 -0.50
CA LEU A 126 -21.49 -9.07 0.02
C LEU A 126 -21.24 -7.78 0.81
N ALA A 127 -22.08 -6.77 0.65
CA ALA A 127 -21.91 -5.47 1.30
C ALA A 127 -21.90 -5.58 2.83
N ASP A 128 -22.73 -6.45 3.42
CA ASP A 128 -22.77 -6.68 4.87
C ASP A 128 -21.47 -7.26 5.46
N ARG A 129 -20.59 -7.79 4.61
CA ARG A 129 -19.27 -8.29 5.03
C ARG A 129 -18.15 -7.25 4.94
N TYR A 130 -18.38 -6.15 4.19
CA TYR A 130 -17.31 -5.32 3.68
C TYR A 130 -17.34 -3.86 4.11
N VAL A 131 -18.43 -3.35 4.66
CA VAL A 131 -18.60 -1.92 4.97
C VAL A 131 -19.15 -1.71 6.37
N GLU A 132 -18.59 -2.36 7.36
CA GLU A 132 -18.90 -1.97 8.74
C GLU A 132 -17.91 -0.89 9.19
N GLY A 133 -18.36 0.34 9.13
CA GLY A 133 -17.67 1.51 9.59
C GLY A 133 -17.31 2.44 8.42
N ASP A 134 -17.80 3.66 8.51
CA ASP A 134 -17.60 4.67 7.48
C ASP A 134 -16.29 5.42 7.74
N ALA A 135 -15.25 5.10 6.99
CA ALA A 135 -14.01 5.88 7.00
C ALA A 135 -14.26 7.34 6.59
N ALA A 136 -15.39 7.64 5.96
CA ALA A 136 -15.79 8.99 5.59
C ALA A 136 -16.04 9.92 6.80
N ASP A 137 -16.32 9.35 7.98
CA ASP A 137 -16.47 10.12 9.22
C ASP A 137 -15.12 10.45 9.90
N TRP A 138 -14.00 9.93 9.35
CA TRP A 138 -12.69 10.17 9.93
C TRP A 138 -12.21 11.62 9.69
N THR A 139 -11.58 12.16 10.71
CA THR A 139 -10.91 13.48 10.69
C THR A 139 -9.47 13.35 11.19
N ASP A 140 -8.67 14.34 10.86
CA ASP A 140 -7.28 14.43 11.29
C ASP A 140 -6.38 13.28 10.79
N ILE A 141 -6.79 12.63 9.70
CA ILE A 141 -6.04 11.56 9.07
C ILE A 141 -4.87 12.16 8.27
N VAL A 142 -3.70 11.57 8.42
CA VAL A 142 -2.47 11.96 7.69
C VAL A 142 -1.97 10.87 6.75
N THR A 143 -2.40 9.63 6.96
CA THR A 143 -2.06 8.49 6.09
C THR A 143 -3.17 7.45 6.13
N ILE A 144 -3.40 6.78 5.01
CA ILE A 144 -4.36 5.69 4.83
C ILE A 144 -3.67 4.47 4.26
N SER A 145 -4.14 3.29 4.62
CA SER A 145 -3.72 2.01 4.02
C SER A 145 -4.90 1.05 3.99
N LEU A 146 -5.09 0.37 2.87
CA LEU A 146 -6.16 -0.58 2.68
C LEU A 146 -5.63 -2.01 2.69
N GLY A 147 -6.29 -2.85 3.48
CA GLY A 147 -6.19 -4.29 3.37
C GLY A 147 -7.26 -4.84 2.43
N ARG A 148 -7.46 -6.16 2.47
CA ARG A 148 -8.41 -6.82 1.56
C ARG A 148 -9.84 -6.34 1.78
N TRP A 149 -10.26 -6.24 3.05
CA TRP A 149 -11.64 -5.96 3.46
C TRP A 149 -11.74 -4.94 4.59
N TYR A 150 -10.72 -4.16 4.81
CA TYR A 150 -10.66 -3.16 5.88
C TYR A 150 -9.78 -1.97 5.48
N THR A 151 -9.95 -0.88 6.19
CA THR A 151 -9.19 0.35 6.00
C THR A 151 -8.55 0.75 7.32
N VAL A 152 -7.31 1.21 7.27
CA VAL A 152 -6.58 1.77 8.41
C VAL A 152 -6.22 3.22 8.13
N GLY A 153 -6.43 4.08 9.11
CA GLY A 153 -6.04 5.48 9.09
C GLY A 153 -5.05 5.79 10.22
N LEU A 154 -4.02 6.54 9.91
CA LEU A 154 -3.12 7.13 10.91
C LEU A 154 -3.50 8.57 11.15
N LYS A 155 -3.66 8.95 12.41
CA LYS A 155 -3.92 10.33 12.83
C LYS A 155 -2.63 11.10 13.06
N ALA A 156 -2.74 12.44 13.00
CA ALA A 156 -1.61 13.35 13.22
C ALA A 156 -0.96 13.21 14.60
N ASP A 157 -1.70 12.73 15.60
CA ASP A 157 -1.21 12.49 16.97
C ASP A 157 -0.47 11.15 17.16
N GLY A 158 -0.32 10.36 16.08
CA GLY A 158 0.35 9.06 16.11
C GLY A 158 -0.55 7.90 16.60
N THR A 159 -1.86 8.11 16.73
CA THR A 159 -2.82 7.04 16.97
C THR A 159 -3.35 6.49 15.65
N ALA A 160 -3.77 5.22 15.66
CA ALA A 160 -4.35 4.55 14.49
C ALA A 160 -5.84 4.28 14.71
N VAL A 161 -6.61 4.31 13.63
CA VAL A 161 -8.02 3.90 13.56
C VAL A 161 -8.19 2.89 12.45
N ALA A 162 -9.13 1.97 12.60
CA ALA A 162 -9.43 0.98 11.55
C ALA A 162 -10.92 0.68 11.50
N VAL A 163 -11.43 0.35 10.31
CA VAL A 163 -12.82 -0.08 10.07
C VAL A 163 -12.85 -1.18 9.02
N GLY A 164 -13.88 -2.01 9.06
CA GLY A 164 -14.10 -3.13 8.15
C GLY A 164 -13.98 -4.48 8.82
N ASN A 165 -13.63 -5.51 8.06
CA ASN A 165 -13.49 -6.87 8.56
C ASN A 165 -12.45 -6.94 9.70
N ASN A 166 -12.79 -7.64 10.78
CA ASN A 166 -11.94 -7.84 11.96
C ASN A 166 -11.95 -9.28 12.47
N GLU A 167 -12.19 -10.26 11.60
CA GLU A 167 -12.27 -11.68 11.99
C GLU A 167 -10.96 -12.21 12.61
N PHE A 168 -9.82 -11.64 12.22
CA PHE A 168 -8.50 -12.01 12.74
C PHE A 168 -7.93 -10.99 13.72
N GLY A 169 -8.64 -9.92 14.06
CA GLY A 169 -8.13 -8.83 14.90
C GLY A 169 -7.28 -7.81 14.13
N GLN A 170 -7.36 -7.76 12.79
CA GLN A 170 -6.59 -6.84 11.94
C GLN A 170 -6.95 -5.37 12.15
N CYS A 171 -8.11 -5.06 12.74
CA CYS A 171 -8.53 -3.72 13.14
C CYS A 171 -8.22 -3.37 14.60
N ASP A 172 -7.56 -4.24 15.39
CA ASP A 172 -7.30 -4.03 16.81
C ASP A 172 -6.12 -3.06 17.06
N VAL A 173 -6.15 -1.91 16.42
CA VAL A 173 -5.10 -0.88 16.43
C VAL A 173 -5.33 0.22 17.47
N SER A 174 -6.45 0.21 18.21
CA SER A 174 -6.85 1.30 19.12
C SER A 174 -5.89 1.55 20.29
N GLY A 175 -5.05 0.57 20.63
CA GLY A 175 -4.00 0.70 21.65
C GLY A 175 -2.68 1.25 21.14
N TRP A 176 -2.54 1.48 19.83
CA TRP A 176 -1.30 1.92 19.23
C TRP A 176 -1.02 3.39 19.50
N LYS A 177 0.25 3.69 19.78
CA LYS A 177 0.75 5.04 20.05
C LYS A 177 2.10 5.23 19.39
N ASP A 178 2.44 6.49 19.15
CA ASP A 178 3.71 6.89 18.55
C ASP A 178 3.95 6.27 17.16
N ILE A 179 2.87 5.95 16.44
CA ILE A 179 2.93 5.40 15.10
C ILE A 179 3.27 6.52 14.10
N VAL A 180 4.22 6.24 13.20
CA VAL A 180 4.66 7.15 12.16
C VAL A 180 4.38 6.65 10.74
N ALA A 181 4.09 5.35 10.59
CA ALA A 181 3.64 4.76 9.35
C ALA A 181 2.77 3.53 9.61
N ILE A 182 1.85 3.24 8.70
CA ILE A 182 0.97 2.07 8.72
C ILE A 182 1.03 1.35 7.38
N SER A 183 0.84 0.03 7.41
CA SER A 183 0.66 -0.78 6.20
C SER A 183 -0.32 -1.91 6.51
N ALA A 184 -1.31 -2.09 5.65
CA ALA A 184 -2.32 -3.14 5.76
C ALA A 184 -2.06 -4.21 4.71
N GLY A 185 -1.98 -5.46 5.13
CA GLY A 185 -1.98 -6.65 4.29
C GLY A 185 -3.41 -7.20 4.11
N ASP A 186 -3.55 -8.43 3.62
CA ASP A 186 -4.87 -9.03 3.44
C ASP A 186 -5.64 -9.07 4.76
N ASN A 187 -5.05 -9.68 5.80
CA ASN A 187 -5.70 -9.92 7.09
C ASN A 187 -4.80 -9.53 8.29
N HIS A 188 -3.80 -8.67 8.10
CA HIS A 188 -2.95 -8.17 9.17
C HIS A 188 -2.56 -6.70 8.94
N THR A 189 -2.33 -5.99 10.03
CA THR A 189 -1.94 -4.57 10.02
C THR A 189 -0.60 -4.40 10.72
N VAL A 190 0.26 -3.60 10.12
CA VAL A 190 1.59 -3.30 10.62
C VAL A 190 1.72 -1.80 10.88
N GLY A 191 2.30 -1.43 12.02
CA GLY A 191 2.57 -0.04 12.41
C GLY A 191 4.03 0.17 12.76
N LEU A 192 4.70 1.10 12.09
CA LEU A 192 6.04 1.55 12.45
C LEU A 192 5.95 2.62 13.54
N LYS A 193 6.68 2.43 14.62
CA LYS A 193 6.79 3.41 15.70
C LYS A 193 7.95 4.38 15.46
N ALA A 194 7.84 5.55 16.10
CA ALA A 194 8.85 6.60 16.01
C ALA A 194 10.24 6.17 16.50
N ASP A 195 10.32 5.15 17.39
CA ASP A 195 11.57 4.59 17.90
C ASP A 195 12.20 3.54 16.97
N GLY A 196 11.59 3.26 15.81
CA GLY A 196 12.07 2.26 14.85
C GLY A 196 11.66 0.83 15.19
N THR A 197 10.82 0.61 16.21
CA THR A 197 10.21 -0.69 16.46
C THR A 197 8.90 -0.84 15.67
N VAL A 198 8.40 -2.07 15.55
CA VAL A 198 7.22 -2.39 14.75
C VAL A 198 6.18 -3.10 15.60
N ALA A 199 4.92 -2.71 15.44
CA ALA A 199 3.76 -3.39 15.98
C ALA A 199 2.99 -4.09 14.85
N ALA A 200 2.38 -5.25 15.12
CA ALA A 200 1.50 -5.92 14.18
C ALA A 200 0.31 -6.55 14.90
N VAL A 201 -0.84 -6.60 14.23
CA VAL A 201 -2.08 -7.27 14.68
C VAL A 201 -2.74 -7.95 13.49
N GLY A 202 -3.58 -8.94 13.76
CA GLY A 202 -4.30 -9.68 12.74
C GLY A 202 -3.86 -11.12 12.61
N ASN A 203 -4.12 -11.72 11.44
CA ASN A 203 -3.71 -13.09 11.13
C ASN A 203 -2.19 -13.26 11.30
N ASN A 204 -1.78 -14.41 11.87
CA ASN A 204 -0.38 -14.77 12.08
C ASN A 204 -0.12 -16.26 11.81
N ASP A 205 -0.94 -16.90 10.99
CA ASP A 205 -0.82 -18.34 10.68
C ASP A 205 0.50 -18.64 9.96
N ASP A 206 0.97 -17.71 9.12
CA ASP A 206 2.24 -17.77 8.42
C ASP A 206 3.37 -16.99 9.12
N SER A 207 3.14 -16.51 10.33
CA SER A 207 4.09 -15.67 11.09
C SER A 207 4.27 -14.26 10.51
N GLN A 208 3.33 -13.74 9.73
CA GLN A 208 3.36 -12.40 9.15
C GLN A 208 3.35 -11.26 10.18
N CYS A 209 2.92 -11.55 11.42
CA CYS A 209 2.99 -10.61 12.55
C CYS A 209 4.22 -10.83 13.47
N ALA A 210 5.18 -11.68 13.10
CA ALA A 210 6.36 -12.00 13.93
C ALA A 210 7.44 -10.90 13.88
N VAL A 211 7.07 -9.66 14.12
CA VAL A 211 7.92 -8.44 14.00
C VAL A 211 8.47 -7.94 15.35
N SER A 212 8.20 -8.60 16.47
CA SER A 212 8.48 -8.09 17.83
C SER A 212 9.96 -7.85 18.14
N GLY A 213 10.87 -8.44 17.35
CA GLY A 213 12.31 -8.23 17.49
C GLY A 213 12.89 -7.19 16.53
N TRP A 214 12.08 -6.54 15.73
CA TRP A 214 12.55 -5.58 14.73
C TRP A 214 12.89 -4.24 15.35
N THR A 215 14.09 -3.74 15.04
CA THR A 215 14.61 -2.43 15.47
C THR A 215 15.28 -1.73 14.31
N ASP A 216 15.45 -0.43 14.44
CA ASP A 216 16.06 0.42 13.42
C ASP A 216 15.30 0.42 12.08
N ILE A 217 14.01 0.12 12.10
CA ILE A 217 13.15 0.11 10.92
C ILE A 217 12.83 1.55 10.52
N VAL A 218 12.93 1.84 9.24
CA VAL A 218 12.64 3.16 8.64
C VAL A 218 11.48 3.13 7.66
N ALA A 219 11.10 1.93 7.18
CA ALA A 219 9.91 1.72 6.37
C ALA A 219 9.38 0.30 6.55
N ILE A 220 8.07 0.14 6.36
CA ILE A 220 7.34 -1.12 6.42
C ILE A 220 6.45 -1.29 5.19
N SER A 221 6.21 -2.53 4.80
CA SER A 221 5.20 -2.91 3.82
C SER A 221 4.60 -4.26 4.21
N ALA A 222 3.29 -4.36 4.19
CA ALA A 222 2.56 -5.61 4.31
C ALA A 222 2.09 -6.04 2.92
N GLY A 223 2.36 -7.29 2.58
CA GLY A 223 1.73 -7.97 1.45
C GLY A 223 0.52 -8.77 1.93
N ASP A 224 0.04 -9.72 1.13
CA ASP A 224 -1.13 -10.52 1.49
C ASP A 224 -0.90 -11.28 2.80
N GLU A 225 0.16 -12.07 2.88
CA GLU A 225 0.50 -12.95 4.01
C GLU A 225 1.97 -12.81 4.45
N HIS A 226 2.61 -11.67 4.16
CA HIS A 226 3.99 -11.40 4.59
C HIS A 226 4.19 -9.93 4.98
N THR A 227 5.24 -9.66 5.75
CA THR A 227 5.62 -8.30 6.19
C THR A 227 7.09 -8.05 5.87
N ILE A 228 7.36 -6.89 5.31
CA ILE A 228 8.70 -6.41 4.97
C ILE A 228 9.05 -5.21 5.84
N GLY A 229 10.28 -5.17 6.34
CA GLY A 229 10.85 -4.02 7.04
C GLY A 229 12.19 -3.61 6.44
N LEU A 230 12.32 -2.34 6.09
CA LEU A 230 13.59 -1.74 5.67
C LEU A 230 14.28 -1.14 6.89
N LYS A 231 15.53 -1.52 7.12
CA LYS A 231 16.38 -0.95 8.17
C LYS A 231 17.12 0.31 7.68
N ALA A 232 17.52 1.13 8.64
CA ALA A 232 18.27 2.36 8.39
C ALA A 232 19.62 2.13 7.68
N ASP A 233 20.23 0.94 7.84
CA ASP A 233 21.46 0.55 7.16
C ASP A 233 21.25 0.06 5.71
N GLY A 234 20.01 0.00 5.26
CA GLY A 234 19.63 -0.43 3.91
C GLY A 234 19.51 -1.96 3.76
N THR A 235 19.53 -2.71 4.85
CA THR A 235 19.15 -4.13 4.84
C THR A 235 17.63 -4.30 4.97
N VAL A 236 17.12 -5.43 4.50
CA VAL A 236 15.69 -5.73 4.50
C VAL A 236 15.40 -6.97 5.34
N LEU A 237 14.36 -6.90 6.14
CA LEU A 237 13.81 -8.03 6.89
C LEU A 237 12.48 -8.44 6.27
N ALA A 238 12.17 -9.72 6.31
CA ALA A 238 10.88 -10.27 5.90
C ALA A 238 10.43 -11.37 6.84
N VAL A 239 9.13 -11.46 7.08
CA VAL A 239 8.46 -12.56 7.80
C VAL A 239 7.13 -12.85 7.15
N GLY A 240 6.62 -14.06 7.32
CA GLY A 240 5.36 -14.49 6.74
C GLY A 240 5.54 -15.60 5.72
N ASP A 241 4.54 -15.78 4.87
CA ASP A 241 4.60 -16.78 3.80
C ASP A 241 5.79 -16.54 2.87
N ASN A 242 6.49 -17.61 2.53
CA ASN A 242 7.63 -17.63 1.62
C ASN A 242 7.51 -18.76 0.57
N SER A 243 6.32 -19.23 0.31
CA SER A 243 6.08 -20.36 -0.61
C SER A 243 6.49 -20.05 -2.05
N ALA A 244 6.46 -18.79 -2.45
CA ALA A 244 6.90 -18.30 -3.76
C ALA A 244 8.25 -17.52 -3.71
N GLY A 245 8.94 -17.49 -2.56
CA GLY A 245 10.22 -16.78 -2.39
C GLY A 245 10.07 -15.28 -2.13
N GLN A 246 8.88 -14.80 -1.78
CA GLN A 246 8.59 -13.38 -1.52
C GLN A 246 9.32 -12.81 -0.31
N CYS A 247 9.81 -13.68 0.58
CA CYS A 247 10.65 -13.31 1.72
C CYS A 247 12.16 -13.53 1.49
N ASP A 248 12.59 -13.89 0.28
CA ASP A 248 14.01 -14.14 -0.04
C ASP A 248 14.82 -12.85 -0.23
N VAL A 249 14.79 -11.98 0.79
CA VAL A 249 15.40 -10.64 0.79
C VAL A 249 16.73 -10.57 1.51
N SER A 250 17.27 -11.68 2.00
CA SER A 250 18.49 -11.72 2.83
C SER A 250 19.75 -11.13 2.16
N ASN A 251 19.78 -11.11 0.83
CA ASN A 251 20.85 -10.54 0.03
C ASN A 251 20.61 -9.08 -0.37
N TRP A 252 19.47 -8.50 0.01
CA TRP A 252 19.15 -7.13 -0.32
C TRP A 252 19.90 -6.20 0.63
N THR A 253 20.78 -5.40 0.08
CA THR A 253 21.61 -4.43 0.82
C THR A 253 21.63 -3.10 0.06
N ASN A 254 21.90 -2.03 0.77
CA ASN A 254 21.93 -0.68 0.21
C ASN A 254 20.59 -0.23 -0.39
N ILE A 255 19.49 -0.85 0.03
CA ILE A 255 18.14 -0.40 -0.31
C ILE A 255 17.94 0.97 0.34
N LYS A 256 17.43 1.92 -0.43
CA LYS A 256 17.18 3.29 0.01
C LYS A 256 15.76 3.70 -0.29
N LEU A 257 15.15 4.39 0.65
CA LEU A 257 13.92 5.10 0.36
C LEU A 257 14.21 6.22 -0.66
N PRO A 258 13.33 6.44 -1.63
CA PRO A 258 13.43 7.59 -2.50
C PRO A 258 13.41 8.88 -1.68
N GLU A 259 14.18 9.89 -2.10
CA GLU A 259 14.14 11.21 -1.49
C GLU A 259 12.71 11.76 -1.60
N ARG A 260 12.11 12.13 -0.47
CA ARG A 260 10.79 12.76 -0.47
C ARG A 260 10.88 14.02 -1.34
N ARG A 261 10.03 14.10 -2.37
CA ARG A 261 9.82 15.37 -3.07
C ARG A 261 9.29 16.34 -2.01
N ASN A 262 10.07 17.34 -1.65
CA ASN A 262 9.55 18.46 -0.86
C ASN A 262 8.41 19.06 -1.66
N ALA A 263 7.19 18.93 -1.16
CA ALA A 263 6.08 19.73 -1.66
C ALA A 263 6.47 21.20 -1.43
N GLN A 264 6.73 21.90 -2.53
CA GLN A 264 6.88 23.36 -2.52
C GLN A 264 5.50 24.00 -2.57
#